data_4e774508f0c6b6e53c134756dde3b212
#
_entry.id   4e774508f0c6b6e53c134756dde3b212
#
_cell.length_a   1.000
_cell.length_b   1.000
_cell.length_c   1.000
_cell.angle_alpha   90.00
_cell.angle_beta   90.00
_cell.angle_gamma   90.00
#
_symmetry.space_group_name_H-M   'P 1'
#
loop_
_entity.id
_entity.type
_entity.pdbx_description
1 polymer ?
#
loop_
_entity_poly.entity_id
_entity_poly.type
_entity_poly.pdbx_seq_one_letter_code
_entity_poly.pdbx_strand_id
1 'polypeptide(L)'
;AAGNENDPFGRDFDGSKLLKPPYYAVKVTGALFHTQGGLTINHSAQICRSSGSKFDNIFACGGAACGVSGPDVSGYLSGNGLLTALSLGEIAGRSAGMITSISD
;
A
#
# COMPACT_ATOMS: atom_id res chain seq x y z
N ALA A 1 -25.09 21.89 14.77
CA ALA A 1 -24.10 22.89 14.45
C ALA A 1 -24.31 23.32 13.02
N ALA A 2 -24.64 24.57 12.77
CA ALA A 2 -24.65 25.16 11.43
C ALA A 2 -23.24 25.00 10.86
N GLY A 3 -23.13 24.63 9.59
CA GLY A 3 -21.87 24.47 8.91
C GLY A 3 -21.03 25.73 9.18
N ASN A 4 -19.92 25.55 9.83
CA ASN A 4 -19.05 26.65 10.20
C ASN A 4 -18.10 26.84 9.01
N GLU A 5 -18.19 27.98 8.36
CA GLU A 5 -17.34 28.36 7.24
C GLU A 5 -15.83 28.36 7.58
N ASN A 6 -15.49 28.25 8.86
CA ASN A 6 -14.12 28.24 9.38
C ASN A 6 -13.78 26.94 10.13
N ASP A 7 -13.89 25.78 9.48
CA ASP A 7 -13.34 24.56 10.06
C ASP A 7 -11.81 24.66 10.15
N PRO A 8 -11.20 24.49 11.35
CA PRO A 8 -9.75 24.65 11.53
C PRO A 8 -8.93 23.60 10.77
N PHE A 9 -9.56 22.54 10.25
CA PHE A 9 -8.93 21.50 9.45
C PHE A 9 -9.20 21.62 7.96
N GLY A 10 -9.83 22.73 7.52
CA GLY A 10 -10.09 23.02 6.13
C GLY A 10 -11.10 22.08 5.46
N ARG A 11 -11.99 21.47 6.24
CA ARG A 11 -13.02 20.58 5.67
C ARG A 11 -14.15 21.43 5.09
N ASP A 12 -14.54 21.07 3.87
CA ASP A 12 -15.70 21.66 3.22
C ASP A 12 -16.98 20.92 3.65
N PHE A 13 -17.88 21.67 4.30
CA PHE A 13 -19.19 21.18 4.73
C PHE A 13 -20.29 21.75 3.83
N ASP A 14 -20.59 21.11 2.74
CA ASP A 14 -21.84 21.41 2.05
C ASP A 14 -23.06 20.94 2.88
N GLY A 15 -24.19 21.56 2.68
CA GLY A 15 -25.39 21.28 3.47
C GLY A 15 -25.87 19.81 3.41
N SER A 16 -25.43 19.03 2.41
CA SER A 16 -25.76 17.63 2.25
C SER A 16 -25.01 16.72 3.22
N LYS A 17 -23.86 17.20 3.73
CA LYS A 17 -22.97 16.45 4.63
C LYS A 17 -23.13 16.82 6.10
N LEU A 18 -24.09 17.66 6.46
CA LEU A 18 -24.38 18.00 7.83
C LEU A 18 -24.89 16.77 8.61
N LEU A 19 -24.32 16.57 9.79
CA LEU A 19 -24.75 15.51 10.68
C LEU A 19 -26.19 15.74 11.15
N LYS A 20 -27.02 14.70 11.13
CA LYS A 20 -28.40 14.70 11.62
C LYS A 20 -28.57 13.65 12.71
N PRO A 21 -29.43 13.91 13.71
CA PRO A 21 -29.75 12.89 14.73
C PRO A 21 -30.36 11.63 14.10
N PRO A 22 -30.13 10.43 14.73
CA PRO A 22 -29.37 10.20 15.96
C PRO A 22 -27.86 10.27 15.73
N TYR A 23 -27.10 10.80 16.71
CA TYR A 23 -25.64 10.85 16.65
C TYR A 23 -25.02 9.64 17.33
N TYR A 24 -23.96 9.11 16.73
CA TYR A 24 -23.15 8.03 17.29
C TYR A 24 -21.72 8.50 17.48
N ALA A 25 -21.16 8.23 18.64
CA ALA A 25 -19.77 8.50 18.95
C ALA A 25 -19.00 7.20 19.18
N VAL A 26 -17.88 7.03 18.50
CA VAL A 26 -17.00 5.89 18.66
C VAL A 26 -15.63 6.38 19.08
N LYS A 27 -15.11 5.85 20.19
CA LYS A 27 -13.74 6.11 20.61
C LYS A 27 -12.79 5.32 19.71
N VAL A 28 -11.89 6.02 19.05
CA VAL A 28 -10.90 5.42 18.14
C VAL A 28 -9.49 5.73 18.59
N THR A 29 -8.54 4.88 18.21
CA THR A 29 -7.11 5.10 18.36
C THR A 29 -6.41 4.77 17.04
N GLY A 30 -5.27 5.40 16.79
CA GLY A 30 -4.45 5.07 15.63
C GLY A 30 -3.85 3.66 15.74
N ALA A 31 -3.82 2.94 14.64
CA ALA A 31 -3.13 1.66 14.51
C ALA A 31 -2.45 1.58 13.15
N LEU A 32 -1.23 1.05 13.13
CA LEU A 32 -0.48 0.80 11.90
C LEU A 32 -0.74 -0.65 11.46
N PHE A 33 -1.34 -0.81 10.30
CA PHE A 33 -1.62 -2.12 9.71
C PHE A 33 -1.12 -2.25 8.25
N HIS A 34 -0.57 -1.17 7.70
CA HIS A 34 -0.07 -1.12 6.33
C HIS A 34 1.25 -0.34 6.28
N THR A 35 2.22 -0.86 5.53
CA THR A 35 3.49 -0.18 5.23
C THR A 35 3.54 0.08 3.73
N GLN A 36 3.78 1.32 3.33
CA GLN A 36 3.86 1.69 1.93
C GLN A 36 5.30 1.62 1.37
N GLY A 37 6.31 1.69 2.24
CA GLY A 37 7.69 1.45 1.91
C GLY A 37 8.00 -0.02 1.70
N GLY A 38 9.24 -0.33 1.33
CA GLY A 38 9.69 -1.71 1.15
C GLY A 38 10.91 -1.79 0.26
N LEU A 39 11.30 -3.03 -0.07
CA LEU A 39 12.40 -3.30 -0.98
C LEU A 39 12.01 -2.94 -2.40
N THR A 40 12.87 -2.20 -3.08
CA THR A 40 12.66 -1.89 -4.50
C THR A 40 12.82 -3.18 -5.31
N ILE A 41 11.85 -3.45 -6.16
CA ILE A 41 11.82 -4.63 -7.02
C ILE A 41 11.67 -4.23 -8.49
N ASN A 42 12.13 -5.11 -9.39
CA ASN A 42 11.85 -5.01 -10.81
C ASN A 42 10.53 -5.73 -11.18
N HIS A 43 10.19 -5.73 -12.47
CA HIS A 43 8.98 -6.38 -12.98
C HIS A 43 8.97 -7.93 -12.84
N SER A 44 10.10 -8.53 -12.48
CA SER A 44 10.21 -9.97 -12.15
C SER A 44 10.22 -10.21 -10.64
N ALA A 45 9.88 -9.20 -9.82
CA ALA A 45 9.92 -9.21 -8.37
C ALA A 45 11.32 -9.45 -7.75
N GLN A 46 12.39 -9.33 -8.53
CA GLN A 46 13.76 -9.40 -8.02
C GLN A 46 14.12 -8.10 -7.30
N ILE A 47 14.84 -8.20 -6.18
CA ILE A 47 15.27 -7.05 -5.40
C ILE A 47 16.34 -6.28 -6.17
N CYS A 48 16.17 -4.97 -6.25
CA CYS A 48 17.12 -4.04 -6.85
C CYS A 48 18.02 -3.41 -5.78
N ARG A 49 19.30 -3.26 -6.11
CA ARG A 49 20.26 -2.48 -5.32
C ARG A 49 20.09 -0.99 -5.60
N SER A 50 20.59 -0.15 -4.72
CA SER A 50 20.64 1.31 -4.93
C SER A 50 21.44 1.72 -6.18
N SER A 51 22.36 0.88 -6.63
CA SER A 51 23.11 1.06 -7.89
C SER A 51 22.30 0.81 -9.15
N GLY A 52 21.05 0.33 -9.04
CA GLY A 52 20.20 -0.08 -10.15
C GLY A 52 20.40 -1.53 -10.60
N SER A 53 21.46 -2.23 -10.15
CA SER A 53 21.62 -3.66 -10.41
C SER A 53 20.63 -4.48 -9.58
N LYS A 54 20.31 -5.70 -10.02
CA LYS A 54 19.43 -6.61 -9.33
C LYS A 54 20.19 -7.73 -8.62
N PHE A 55 19.53 -8.39 -7.67
CA PHE A 55 19.93 -9.70 -7.19
C PHE A 55 19.29 -10.77 -8.06
N ASP A 56 20.06 -11.77 -8.48
CA ASP A 56 19.54 -12.79 -9.40
C ASP A 56 18.63 -13.80 -8.72
N ASN A 57 18.86 -14.07 -7.43
CA ASN A 57 18.22 -15.14 -6.66
C ASN A 57 17.44 -14.65 -5.44
N ILE A 58 17.19 -13.33 -5.33
CA ILE A 58 16.43 -12.79 -4.20
C ILE A 58 15.22 -12.02 -4.72
N PHE A 59 14.06 -12.37 -4.20
CA PHE A 59 12.75 -11.82 -4.58
C PHE A 59 12.05 -11.22 -3.38
N ALA A 60 11.18 -10.25 -3.60
CA ALA A 60 10.31 -9.73 -2.57
C ALA A 60 8.90 -9.52 -3.12
N CYS A 61 7.91 -9.76 -2.24
CA CYS A 61 6.50 -9.57 -2.58
C CYS A 61 5.72 -9.09 -1.35
N GLY A 62 4.46 -8.74 -1.56
CA GLY A 62 3.56 -8.28 -0.50
C GLY A 62 4.12 -7.09 0.27
N GLY A 63 3.98 -7.09 1.58
CA GLY A 63 4.43 -6.01 2.46
C GLY A 63 5.95 -5.84 2.57
N ALA A 64 6.74 -6.79 2.07
CA ALA A 64 8.21 -6.67 2.02
C ALA A 64 8.68 -5.87 0.79
N ALA A 65 7.90 -5.87 -0.28
CA ALA A 65 8.17 -5.12 -1.49
C ALA A 65 7.61 -3.70 -1.40
N CYS A 66 8.26 -2.74 -2.06
CA CYS A 66 7.71 -1.40 -2.22
C CYS A 66 6.36 -1.48 -2.94
N GLY A 67 5.32 -1.01 -2.25
CA GLY A 67 3.95 -1.12 -2.73
C GLY A 67 3.63 -0.16 -3.88
N VAL A 68 2.46 -0.37 -4.49
CA VAL A 68 1.95 0.43 -5.62
C VAL A 68 1.24 1.72 -5.19
N SER A 69 1.05 1.90 -3.90
CA SER A 69 0.26 3.03 -3.34
C SER A 69 1.02 4.35 -3.22
N GLY A 70 2.31 4.36 -3.60
CA GLY A 70 3.17 5.53 -3.42
C GLY A 70 3.66 5.71 -1.98
N PRO A 71 4.42 6.79 -1.69
CA PRO A 71 5.09 6.98 -0.41
C PRO A 71 4.19 7.56 0.69
N ASP A 72 3.06 8.15 0.32
CA ASP A 72 2.22 8.94 1.24
C ASP A 72 0.93 8.22 1.61
N VAL A 73 0.39 8.58 2.77
CA VAL A 73 -0.90 8.07 3.27
C VAL A 73 -2.05 8.29 2.30
N SER A 74 -2.00 9.36 1.50
CA SER A 74 -3.00 9.70 0.48
C SER A 74 -3.10 8.66 -0.64
N GLY A 75 -2.06 7.87 -0.87
CA GLY A 75 -2.04 6.80 -1.86
C GLY A 75 -2.65 5.49 -1.38
N TYR A 76 -3.01 5.40 -0.09
CA TYR A 76 -3.60 4.18 0.44
C TYR A 76 -4.97 3.87 -0.19
N LEU A 77 -5.12 2.63 -0.66
CA LEU A 77 -6.38 2.07 -1.10
C LEU A 77 -6.63 0.75 -0.39
N SER A 78 -7.87 0.56 0.08
CA SER A 78 -8.30 -0.70 0.67
C SER A 78 -8.16 -1.84 -0.34
N GLY A 79 -7.57 -2.95 0.09
CA GLY A 79 -7.31 -4.11 -0.76
C GLY A 79 -5.93 -4.13 -1.43
N ASN A 80 -5.22 -3.01 -1.53
CA ASN A 80 -3.88 -2.97 -2.16
C ASN A 80 -2.88 -3.92 -1.49
N GLY A 81 -2.95 -4.10 -0.17
CA GLY A 81 -2.06 -5.03 0.53
C GLY A 81 -2.26 -6.48 0.08
N LEU A 82 -3.51 -6.92 -0.06
CA LEU A 82 -3.83 -8.26 -0.56
C LEU A 82 -3.51 -8.40 -2.05
N LEU A 83 -3.82 -7.38 -2.84
CA LEU A 83 -3.50 -7.36 -4.27
C LEU A 83 -2.00 -7.53 -4.51
N THR A 84 -1.17 -6.74 -3.84
CA THR A 84 0.28 -6.82 -3.99
C THR A 84 0.85 -8.13 -3.45
N ALA A 85 0.29 -8.68 -2.36
CA ALA A 85 0.71 -9.97 -1.83
C ALA A 85 0.49 -11.10 -2.84
N LEU A 86 -0.69 -11.16 -3.46
CA LEU A 86 -1.05 -12.19 -4.43
C LEU A 86 -0.30 -11.99 -5.76
N SER A 87 -0.39 -10.80 -6.35
CA SER A 87 0.17 -10.54 -7.68
C SER A 87 1.70 -10.60 -7.68
N LEU A 88 2.35 -9.93 -6.74
CA LEU A 88 3.81 -9.97 -6.65
C LEU A 88 4.30 -11.34 -6.16
N GLY A 89 3.53 -12.04 -5.33
CA GLY A 89 3.83 -13.41 -4.91
C GLY A 89 3.83 -14.38 -6.09
N GLU A 90 2.84 -14.28 -6.98
CA GLU A 90 2.79 -15.07 -8.20
C GLU A 90 3.99 -14.78 -9.12
N ILE A 91 4.27 -13.49 -9.36
CA ILE A 91 5.41 -13.07 -10.19
C ILE A 91 6.72 -13.59 -9.61
N ALA A 92 6.95 -13.42 -8.30
CA ALA A 92 8.14 -13.88 -7.62
C ALA A 92 8.31 -15.40 -7.72
N GLY A 93 7.22 -16.16 -7.48
CA GLY A 93 7.22 -17.62 -7.57
C GLY A 93 7.53 -18.13 -8.98
N ARG A 94 6.92 -17.55 -10.00
CA ARG A 94 7.20 -17.89 -11.40
C ARG A 94 8.64 -17.58 -11.78
N SER A 95 9.13 -16.40 -11.39
CA SER A 95 10.50 -15.97 -11.69
C SER A 95 11.54 -16.85 -11.01
N ALA A 96 11.31 -17.22 -9.75
CA ALA A 96 12.19 -18.14 -9.03
C ALA A 96 12.20 -19.54 -9.65
N GLY A 97 11.03 -20.07 -10.04
CA GLY A 97 10.93 -21.37 -10.70
C GLY A 97 11.68 -21.44 -12.04
N MET A 98 11.72 -20.36 -12.81
CA MET A 98 12.48 -20.31 -14.05
C MET A 98 14.00 -20.38 -13.81
N ILE A 99 14.50 -19.82 -12.71
CA ILE A 99 15.95 -19.88 -12.40
C ILE A 99 16.37 -21.31 -12.03
N THR A 100 15.57 -22.01 -11.25
CA THR A 100 15.88 -23.39 -10.85
C THR A 100 15.84 -24.37 -12.03
N SER A 101 14.98 -24.15 -13.01
CA SER A 101 14.86 -24.99 -14.20
C SER A 101 16.03 -24.86 -15.18
N ILE A 102 16.87 -23.84 -15.06
CA ILE A 102 18.05 -23.62 -15.91
C ILE A 102 19.29 -24.27 -15.31
N SER A 103 19.23 -24.70 -14.04
CA SER A 103 20.39 -25.25 -13.31
C SER A 103 20.48 -26.79 -13.39
N ASP A 104 19.52 -27.45 -14.03
CA ASP A 104 19.45 -28.88 -14.34
C ASP A 104 19.80 -29.13 -15.82
#